data_4e5ddf105b6f4ae051b4df896a6e8a88
#
_entry.id   4e5ddf105b6f4ae051b4df896a6e8a88
#
_cell.length_a   1.000
_cell.length_b   1.000
_cell.length_c   1.000
_cell.angle_alpha   90.00
_cell.angle_beta   90.00
_cell.angle_gamma   90.00
#
_symmetry.space_group_name_H-M   'P 1'
#
loop_
_entity.id
_entity.type
_entity.pdbx_description
1 polymer ?
#
loop_
_entity_poly.entity_id
_entity_poly.type
_entity_poly.pdbx_seq_one_letter_code
_entity_poly.pdbx_strand_id
1 'polypeptide(L)'
;RYTLRLLTLQQFQRATALICAMEVLRRAEPEVWGDAPFTIGLWVGQRVTPNTTDESHAAIEKERDGKYGTGSTSAQLTRCPWCGSEIAPGRELKVDRDLGRTFVYCGDKYGRCEFSQAKSKNLGLPVLVVDDEIYRHPPSMLIATVDKFAMMAWRGQVRALFGKANRECPRHGLLWPEADCNGNHTKKGSLEAVKVKEITPIRPPDLIIQDEFHLISGPLGT
;
A
#
# COMPACT_ATOMS: atom_id res chain seq x y z
N ARG A 1 12.65 14.80 -15.94
CA ARG A 1 12.04 13.50 -15.55
C ARG A 1 12.56 12.96 -14.22
N TYR A 2 13.82 13.18 -13.86
CA TYR A 2 14.36 12.78 -12.55
C TYR A 2 13.75 13.57 -11.38
N THR A 3 13.46 14.83 -11.58
CA THR A 3 12.89 15.73 -10.57
C THR A 3 11.47 15.35 -10.15
N LEU A 4 10.60 14.97 -11.07
CA LEU A 4 9.22 14.54 -10.77
C LEU A 4 9.18 13.31 -9.86
N ARG A 5 10.03 12.33 -10.10
CA ARG A 5 10.10 11.10 -9.26
C ARG A 5 10.56 11.42 -7.84
N LEU A 6 11.59 12.26 -7.68
CA LEU A 6 12.08 12.68 -6.37
C LEU A 6 11.02 13.47 -5.60
N LEU A 7 10.31 14.39 -6.25
CA LEU A 7 9.21 15.13 -5.65
C LEU A 7 8.09 14.22 -5.18
N THR A 8 7.67 13.25 -6.00
CA THR A 8 6.63 12.27 -5.63
C THR A 8 7.02 11.48 -4.40
N LEU A 9 8.27 10.98 -4.32
CA LEU A 9 8.77 10.25 -3.14
C LEU A 9 8.87 11.14 -1.90
N GLN A 10 9.30 12.39 -2.04
CA GLN A 10 9.35 13.35 -0.93
C GLN A 10 7.95 13.68 -0.42
N GLN A 11 6.97 13.87 -1.32
CA GLN A 11 5.57 14.07 -0.95
C GLN A 11 5.02 12.85 -0.21
N PHE A 12 5.31 11.65 -0.72
CA PHE A 12 4.92 10.41 -0.07
C PHE A 12 5.49 10.31 1.36
N GLN A 13 6.79 10.56 1.54
CA GLN A 13 7.44 10.51 2.86
C GLN A 13 6.80 11.50 3.85
N ARG A 14 6.55 12.74 3.42
CA ARG A 14 5.89 13.76 4.25
C ARG A 14 4.46 13.38 4.61
N ALA A 15 3.69 12.94 3.63
CA ALA A 15 2.31 12.51 3.84
C ALA A 15 2.25 11.26 4.74
N THR A 16 3.23 10.36 4.63
CA THR A 16 3.30 9.18 5.50
C THR A 16 3.47 9.58 6.97
N ALA A 17 4.26 10.61 7.27
CA ALA A 17 4.39 11.10 8.64
C ALA A 17 3.05 11.59 9.21
N LEU A 18 2.26 12.31 8.39
CA LEU A 18 0.90 12.74 8.77
C LEU A 18 -0.02 11.53 9.02
N ILE A 19 -0.04 10.58 8.10
CA ILE A 19 -0.87 9.36 8.23
C ILE A 19 -0.46 8.53 9.45
N CYS A 20 0.85 8.43 9.75
CA CYS A 20 1.31 7.80 10.99
C CYS A 20 0.76 8.48 12.24
N ALA A 21 0.75 9.83 12.28
CA ALA A 21 0.19 10.58 13.42
C ALA A 21 -1.31 10.35 13.54
N MET A 22 -2.06 10.40 12.43
CA MET A 22 -3.50 10.12 12.41
C MET A 22 -3.81 8.70 12.89
N GLU A 23 -3.02 7.71 12.46
CA GLU A 23 -3.23 6.31 12.85
C GLU A 23 -2.92 6.07 14.33
N VAL A 24 -1.94 6.76 14.91
CA VAL A 24 -1.67 6.71 16.35
C VAL A 24 -2.84 7.31 17.15
N LEU A 25 -3.39 8.44 16.71
CA LEU A 25 -4.58 9.05 17.33
C LEU A 25 -5.80 8.12 17.22
N ARG A 26 -6.04 7.55 16.04
CA ARG A 26 -7.15 6.62 15.83
C ARG A 26 -7.06 5.40 16.77
N ARG A 27 -5.86 4.82 16.90
CA ARG A 27 -5.65 3.66 17.80
C ARG A 27 -5.85 4.00 19.27
N ALA A 28 -5.60 5.26 19.66
CA ALA A 28 -5.84 5.73 21.02
C ALA A 28 -7.33 5.95 21.31
N GLU A 29 -8.12 6.34 20.29
CA GLU A 29 -9.53 6.72 20.44
C GLU A 29 -10.38 6.10 19.31
N PRO A 30 -10.50 4.75 19.23
CA PRO A 30 -11.20 4.09 18.13
C PRO A 30 -12.70 4.40 18.10
N GLU A 31 -13.33 4.69 19.22
CA GLU A 31 -14.73 5.12 19.32
C GLU A 31 -15.00 6.48 18.67
N VAL A 32 -13.97 7.33 18.55
CA VAL A 32 -14.08 8.64 17.90
C VAL A 32 -13.76 8.53 16.41
N TRP A 33 -12.70 7.79 16.06
CA TRP A 33 -12.12 7.76 14.73
C TRP A 33 -12.49 6.51 13.92
N GLY A 34 -13.18 5.55 14.54
CA GLY A 34 -13.59 4.28 13.92
C GLY A 34 -12.49 3.23 13.86
N ASP A 35 -12.87 2.02 13.39
CA ASP A 35 -11.98 0.85 13.35
C ASP A 35 -11.14 0.78 12.07
N ALA A 36 -11.56 1.45 11.00
CA ALA A 36 -10.84 1.42 9.72
C ALA A 36 -9.50 2.17 9.81
N PRO A 37 -8.36 1.53 9.49
CA PRO A 37 -7.05 2.16 9.61
C PRO A 37 -6.87 3.29 8.57
N PHE A 38 -6.26 4.39 8.99
CA PHE A 38 -5.75 5.38 8.05
C PHE A 38 -4.49 4.84 7.38
N THR A 39 -4.50 4.78 6.05
CA THR A 39 -3.39 4.26 5.25
C THR A 39 -3.05 5.19 4.10
N ILE A 40 -1.81 5.10 3.62
CA ILE A 40 -1.35 5.83 2.45
C ILE A 40 -0.79 4.87 1.41
N GLY A 41 -1.16 5.07 0.14
CA GLY A 41 -0.65 4.32 -0.99
C GLY A 41 0.32 5.13 -1.85
N LEU A 42 1.36 4.46 -2.35
CA LEU A 42 2.25 4.99 -3.39
C LEU A 42 2.01 4.22 -4.69
N TRP A 43 1.27 4.82 -5.61
CA TRP A 43 0.87 4.21 -6.88
C TRP A 43 1.64 4.80 -8.05
N VAL A 44 2.78 4.19 -8.35
CA VAL A 44 3.75 4.69 -9.34
C VAL A 44 4.13 3.58 -10.31
N GLY A 45 4.90 3.93 -11.37
CA GLY A 45 5.24 2.96 -12.42
C GLY A 45 6.01 1.73 -11.92
N GLN A 46 5.79 0.58 -12.55
CA GLN A 46 6.36 -0.74 -12.24
C GLN A 46 7.88 -0.77 -12.08
N ARG A 47 8.60 0.21 -12.64
CA ARG A 47 10.05 0.34 -12.43
C ARG A 47 10.45 0.87 -11.05
N VAL A 48 9.47 1.29 -10.25
CA VAL A 48 9.68 1.88 -8.92
C VAL A 48 9.14 0.97 -7.83
N THR A 49 7.87 0.54 -7.96
CA THR A 49 7.16 -0.30 -6.99
C THR A 49 6.66 -1.58 -7.66
N PRO A 50 6.61 -2.71 -6.94
CA PRO A 50 6.06 -3.97 -7.44
C PRO A 50 4.57 -3.84 -7.79
N ASN A 51 4.12 -4.56 -8.82
CA ASN A 51 2.70 -4.67 -9.10
C ASN A 51 2.03 -5.73 -8.24
N THR A 52 2.73 -6.83 -7.93
CA THR A 52 2.17 -7.97 -7.21
C THR A 52 2.93 -8.26 -5.92
N THR A 53 2.28 -8.97 -5.01
CA THR A 53 2.91 -9.43 -3.76
C THR A 53 4.07 -10.40 -4.03
N ASP A 54 3.99 -11.22 -5.08
CA ASP A 54 5.09 -12.12 -5.46
C ASP A 54 6.31 -11.36 -5.98
N GLU A 55 6.12 -10.29 -6.77
CA GLU A 55 7.20 -9.38 -7.17
C GLU A 55 7.85 -8.71 -5.96
N SER A 56 7.03 -8.27 -4.99
CA SER A 56 7.51 -7.70 -3.73
C SER A 56 8.36 -8.70 -2.94
N HIS A 57 7.88 -9.95 -2.81
CA HIS A 57 8.62 -11.02 -2.15
C HIS A 57 9.98 -11.26 -2.82
N ALA A 58 9.99 -11.41 -4.14
CA ALA A 58 11.22 -11.65 -4.89
C ALA A 58 12.22 -10.49 -4.77
N ALA A 59 11.74 -9.24 -4.72
CA ALA A 59 12.59 -8.07 -4.53
C ALA A 59 13.23 -8.06 -3.13
N ILE A 60 12.45 -8.32 -2.07
CA ILE A 60 12.94 -8.35 -0.69
C ILE A 60 13.95 -9.48 -0.47
N GLU A 61 13.73 -10.67 -1.06
CA GLU A 61 14.69 -11.77 -0.97
C GLU A 61 16.04 -11.40 -1.63
N LYS A 62 16.02 -10.73 -2.79
CA LYS A 62 17.25 -10.23 -3.44
C LYS A 62 17.97 -9.22 -2.56
N GLU A 63 17.26 -8.30 -1.93
CA GLU A 63 17.83 -7.30 -1.01
C GLU A 63 18.42 -7.96 0.24
N ARG A 64 17.79 -9.03 0.76
CA ARG A 64 18.28 -9.83 1.87
C ARG A 64 19.60 -10.55 1.54
N ASP A 65 19.74 -11.02 0.30
CA ASP A 65 20.96 -11.64 -0.22
C ASP A 65 22.06 -10.61 -0.56
N GLY A 66 21.84 -9.32 -0.33
CA GLY A 66 22.79 -8.25 -0.65
C GLY A 66 22.89 -7.95 -2.16
N LYS A 67 21.97 -8.49 -2.95
CA LYS A 67 21.90 -8.25 -4.40
C LYS A 67 20.99 -7.06 -4.68
N TYR A 68 21.54 -5.85 -4.51
CA TYR A 68 20.81 -4.63 -4.85
C TYR A 68 20.59 -4.56 -6.37
N GLY A 69 19.36 -4.82 -6.80
CA GLY A 69 18.99 -4.82 -8.21
C GLY A 69 18.52 -3.45 -8.70
N THR A 70 18.54 -3.25 -10.02
CA THR A 70 17.97 -2.07 -10.69
C THR A 70 16.44 -2.15 -10.88
N GLY A 71 15.77 -3.11 -10.23
CA GLY A 71 14.35 -3.38 -10.35
C GLY A 71 13.46 -2.56 -9.40
N SER A 72 12.17 -2.86 -9.45
CA SER A 72 11.18 -2.33 -8.49
C SER A 72 11.47 -2.85 -7.09
N THR A 73 11.17 -2.03 -6.08
CA THR A 73 11.32 -2.41 -4.67
C THR A 73 10.15 -1.91 -3.83
N SER A 74 9.81 -2.64 -2.79
CA SER A 74 8.86 -2.19 -1.76
C SER A 74 9.52 -1.28 -0.71
N ALA A 75 10.85 -1.15 -0.74
CA ALA A 75 11.63 -0.33 0.19
C ALA A 75 11.63 1.15 -0.22
N GLN A 76 10.46 1.79 -0.12
CA GLN A 76 10.28 3.20 -0.46
C GLN A 76 10.58 4.15 0.71
N LEU A 77 10.71 3.60 1.92
CA LEU A 77 11.07 4.31 3.13
C LEU A 77 12.40 3.78 3.67
N THR A 78 13.38 4.65 3.79
CA THR A 78 14.70 4.32 4.39
C THR A 78 14.76 4.63 5.87
N ARG A 79 13.81 5.45 6.35
CA ARG A 79 13.66 5.83 7.76
C ARG A 79 12.20 5.82 8.16
N CYS A 80 11.94 5.44 9.40
CA CYS A 80 10.61 5.49 9.97
C CYS A 80 10.11 6.93 10.02
N PRO A 81 8.97 7.26 9.39
CA PRO A 81 8.43 8.62 9.38
C PRO A 81 7.99 9.11 10.77
N TRP A 82 7.78 8.17 11.71
CA TRP A 82 7.36 8.47 13.08
C TRP A 82 8.53 8.77 14.01
N CYS A 83 9.55 7.92 14.06
CA CYS A 83 10.61 8.04 15.04
C CYS A 83 12.02 8.26 14.43
N GLY A 84 12.16 8.25 13.10
CA GLY A 84 13.42 8.45 12.40
C GLY A 84 14.37 7.24 12.36
N SER A 85 14.05 6.13 13.04
CA SER A 85 14.89 4.91 13.01
C SER A 85 15.04 4.37 11.59
N GLU A 86 16.19 3.79 11.28
CA GLU A 86 16.48 3.20 9.98
C GLU A 86 15.55 2.01 9.68
N ILE A 87 15.18 1.87 8.42
CA ILE A 87 14.43 0.73 7.90
C ILE A 87 15.32 0.01 6.90
N ALA A 88 15.80 -1.18 7.27
CA ALA A 88 16.61 -2.03 6.40
C ALA A 88 15.69 -3.03 5.67
N PRO A 89 15.63 -3.02 4.32
CA PRO A 89 14.63 -3.78 3.56
C PRO A 89 14.61 -5.27 3.88
N GLY A 90 15.78 -5.91 3.94
CA GLY A 90 15.89 -7.35 4.21
C GLY A 90 15.46 -7.78 5.62
N ARG A 91 15.28 -6.85 6.56
CA ARG A 91 14.95 -7.13 7.96
C ARG A 91 13.58 -6.61 8.36
N GLU A 92 13.25 -5.36 8.02
CA GLU A 92 12.02 -4.69 8.43
C GLU A 92 10.87 -4.84 7.43
N LEU A 93 11.13 -5.29 6.19
CA LEU A 93 10.09 -5.60 5.23
C LEU A 93 9.75 -7.09 5.28
N LYS A 94 8.47 -7.40 5.35
CA LYS A 94 7.96 -8.78 5.37
C LYS A 94 6.78 -8.94 4.43
N VAL A 95 6.79 -10.01 3.66
CA VAL A 95 5.66 -10.39 2.81
C VAL A 95 4.93 -11.57 3.43
N ASP A 96 3.65 -11.39 3.67
CA ASP A 96 2.73 -12.47 3.98
C ASP A 96 1.97 -12.85 2.70
N ARG A 97 2.39 -13.95 2.09
CA ARG A 97 1.79 -14.44 0.82
C ARG A 97 0.38 -15.01 1.02
N ASP A 98 0.06 -15.44 2.24
CA ASP A 98 -1.26 -15.98 2.56
C ASP A 98 -2.30 -14.88 2.78
N LEU A 99 -1.84 -13.68 3.17
CA LEU A 99 -2.65 -12.47 3.23
C LEU A 99 -2.56 -11.63 1.96
N GLY A 100 -1.59 -11.91 1.09
CA GLY A 100 -1.30 -11.06 -0.07
C GLY A 100 -0.86 -9.65 0.34
N ARG A 101 -0.02 -9.52 1.39
CA ARG A 101 0.36 -8.24 1.99
C ARG A 101 1.86 -8.10 2.20
N THR A 102 2.36 -6.91 1.92
CA THR A 102 3.72 -6.49 2.26
C THR A 102 3.67 -5.52 3.44
N PHE A 103 4.33 -5.89 4.52
CA PHE A 103 4.41 -5.10 5.75
C PHE A 103 5.76 -4.41 5.84
N VAL A 104 5.75 -3.14 6.18
CA VAL A 104 6.93 -2.32 6.45
C VAL A 104 6.94 -2.00 7.94
N TYR A 105 7.97 -2.40 8.65
CA TYR A 105 8.11 -2.15 10.09
C TYR A 105 9.17 -1.08 10.36
N CYS A 106 9.07 -0.45 11.51
CA CYS A 106 10.11 0.42 12.02
C CYS A 106 11.31 -0.42 12.53
N GLY A 107 12.52 -0.03 12.16
CA GLY A 107 13.75 -0.69 12.63
C GLY A 107 14.23 -0.21 14.01
N ASP A 108 13.34 0.29 14.86
CA ASP A 108 13.68 0.63 16.25
C ASP A 108 14.12 -0.61 17.03
N LYS A 109 15.41 -0.66 17.36
CA LYS A 109 16.04 -1.80 18.04
C LYS A 109 15.46 -2.09 19.43
N TYR A 110 14.86 -1.11 20.06
CA TYR A 110 14.26 -1.22 21.39
C TYR A 110 12.78 -1.58 21.36
N GLY A 111 12.16 -1.64 20.18
CA GLY A 111 10.75 -1.96 20.02
C GLY A 111 9.79 -0.93 20.64
N ARG A 112 10.25 0.30 20.87
CA ARG A 112 9.46 1.37 21.51
C ARG A 112 8.53 2.09 20.54
N CYS A 113 8.92 2.12 19.26
CA CYS A 113 8.13 2.77 18.22
C CYS A 113 6.78 2.07 18.03
N GLU A 114 5.71 2.84 17.86
CA GLU A 114 4.35 2.33 17.64
C GLU A 114 4.23 1.45 16.39
N PHE A 115 5.14 1.63 15.43
CA PHE A 115 5.20 0.87 14.19
C PHE A 115 6.33 -0.18 14.15
N SER A 116 6.94 -0.48 15.30
CA SER A 116 7.87 -1.62 15.42
C SER A 116 7.12 -2.94 15.30
N GLN A 117 7.81 -4.00 14.89
CA GLN A 117 7.19 -5.33 14.81
C GLN A 117 6.68 -5.82 16.18
N ALA A 118 7.30 -5.40 17.27
CA ALA A 118 6.89 -5.76 18.63
C ALA A 118 5.51 -5.20 18.99
N LYS A 119 5.23 -3.92 18.63
CA LYS A 119 3.97 -3.24 18.94
C LYS A 119 2.91 -3.40 17.85
N SER A 120 3.32 -3.57 16.60
CA SER A 120 2.43 -3.53 15.43
C SER A 120 2.54 -4.81 14.60
N LYS A 121 2.38 -5.97 15.26
CA LYS A 121 2.68 -7.31 14.72
C LYS A 121 2.12 -7.59 13.32
N ASN A 122 0.91 -7.14 13.02
CA ASN A 122 0.21 -7.46 11.77
C ASN A 122 -0.21 -6.21 10.97
N LEU A 123 0.35 -5.05 11.29
CA LEU A 123 -0.01 -3.79 10.65
C LEU A 123 1.21 -3.04 10.12
N GLY A 124 2.29 -2.94 10.91
CA GLY A 124 3.46 -2.14 10.56
C GLY A 124 3.15 -0.66 10.38
N LEU A 125 3.94 0.00 9.56
CA LEU A 125 3.66 1.34 9.06
C LEU A 125 2.42 1.31 8.16
N PRO A 126 1.57 2.33 8.19
CA PRO A 126 0.31 2.37 7.44
C PRO A 126 0.54 2.72 5.95
N VAL A 127 1.41 1.98 5.28
CA VAL A 127 1.81 2.23 3.89
C VAL A 127 1.49 1.04 2.99
N LEU A 128 1.05 1.34 1.77
CA LEU A 128 0.81 0.38 0.70
C LEU A 128 1.65 0.79 -0.51
N VAL A 129 2.55 -0.09 -0.94
CA VAL A 129 3.50 0.18 -2.02
C VAL A 129 3.47 -0.89 -3.12
N VAL A 130 2.51 -1.78 -3.07
CA VAL A 130 2.26 -2.82 -4.07
C VAL A 130 0.91 -2.55 -4.72
N ASP A 131 0.84 -2.56 -6.04
CA ASP A 131 -0.38 -2.20 -6.77
C ASP A 131 -1.58 -3.05 -6.37
N ASP A 132 -1.42 -4.38 -6.34
CA ASP A 132 -2.51 -5.30 -5.98
C ASP A 132 -3.04 -5.04 -4.57
N GLU A 133 -2.17 -4.70 -3.63
CA GLU A 133 -2.57 -4.34 -2.27
C GLU A 133 -3.37 -3.03 -2.23
N ILE A 134 -2.97 -2.04 -3.03
CA ILE A 134 -3.67 -0.76 -3.17
C ILE A 134 -5.09 -0.96 -3.72
N TYR A 135 -5.27 -1.87 -4.70
CA TYR A 135 -6.60 -2.17 -5.23
C TYR A 135 -7.47 -2.96 -4.27
N ARG A 136 -6.87 -3.88 -3.50
CA ARG A 136 -7.58 -4.71 -2.51
C ARG A 136 -7.93 -3.96 -1.24
N HIS A 137 -7.12 -2.99 -0.88
CA HIS A 137 -7.25 -2.18 0.33
C HIS A 137 -7.09 -0.70 -0.02
N PRO A 138 -8.08 -0.07 -0.67
CA PRO A 138 -7.98 1.33 -1.06
C PRO A 138 -7.55 2.21 0.11
N PRO A 139 -6.42 2.94 0.00
CA PRO A 139 -5.90 3.74 1.10
C PRO A 139 -6.72 5.01 1.33
N SER A 140 -6.64 5.58 2.53
CA SER A 140 -7.25 6.88 2.86
C SER A 140 -6.62 8.02 2.06
N MET A 141 -5.34 7.89 1.71
CA MET A 141 -4.61 8.82 0.85
C MET A 141 -3.83 8.05 -0.21
N LEU A 142 -3.90 8.48 -1.47
CA LEU A 142 -3.17 7.87 -2.57
C LEU A 142 -2.32 8.91 -3.27
N ILE A 143 -1.01 8.67 -3.35
CA ILE A 143 -0.09 9.46 -4.16
C ILE A 143 0.24 8.66 -5.42
N ALA A 144 -0.06 9.23 -6.58
CA ALA A 144 0.08 8.57 -7.85
C ALA A 144 0.84 9.43 -8.88
N THR A 145 1.47 8.77 -9.85
CA THR A 145 2.04 9.44 -11.02
C THR A 145 1.03 9.51 -12.15
N VAL A 146 1.18 10.50 -13.03
CA VAL A 146 0.30 10.68 -14.20
C VAL A 146 0.25 9.44 -15.11
N ASP A 147 1.34 8.69 -15.20
CA ASP A 147 1.40 7.44 -16.00
C ASP A 147 0.34 6.40 -15.53
N LYS A 148 0.06 6.35 -14.23
CA LYS A 148 -0.98 5.46 -13.68
C LYS A 148 -2.37 5.92 -14.08
N PHE A 149 -2.63 7.23 -14.10
CA PHE A 149 -3.90 7.77 -14.60
C PHE A 149 -4.12 7.43 -16.07
N ALA A 150 -3.10 7.59 -16.91
CA ALA A 150 -3.18 7.22 -18.32
C ALA A 150 -3.52 5.74 -18.54
N MET A 151 -3.10 4.86 -17.62
CA MET A 151 -3.33 3.41 -17.70
C MET A 151 -4.66 2.95 -17.07
N MET A 152 -5.42 3.83 -16.41
CA MET A 152 -6.65 3.45 -15.68
C MET A 152 -7.69 2.79 -16.57
N ALA A 153 -7.87 3.28 -17.79
CA ALA A 153 -8.86 2.76 -18.74
C ALA A 153 -8.60 1.29 -19.14
N TRP A 154 -7.37 0.85 -19.03
CA TRP A 154 -6.94 -0.50 -19.45
C TRP A 154 -6.83 -1.50 -18.29
N ARG A 155 -7.06 -1.05 -17.06
CA ARG A 155 -6.91 -1.89 -15.87
C ARG A 155 -8.22 -2.00 -15.09
N GLY A 156 -8.93 -3.13 -15.24
CA GLY A 156 -10.23 -3.35 -14.62
C GLY A 156 -10.21 -3.24 -13.09
N GLN A 157 -9.12 -3.64 -12.44
CA GLN A 157 -8.95 -3.58 -10.98
C GLN A 157 -8.96 -2.15 -10.42
N VAL A 158 -8.61 -1.15 -11.21
CA VAL A 158 -8.63 0.26 -10.81
C VAL A 158 -10.02 0.72 -10.38
N ARG A 159 -11.08 0.05 -10.87
CA ARG A 159 -12.46 0.33 -10.44
C ARG A 159 -12.65 0.25 -8.92
N ALA A 160 -11.88 -0.59 -8.24
CA ALA A 160 -11.94 -0.72 -6.78
C ALA A 160 -11.57 0.57 -6.06
N LEU A 161 -10.62 1.36 -6.60
CA LEU A 161 -10.25 2.67 -6.05
C LEU A 161 -11.39 3.70 -6.13
N PHE A 162 -12.34 3.49 -7.03
CA PHE A 162 -13.53 4.34 -7.19
C PHE A 162 -14.79 3.71 -6.59
N GLY A 163 -14.62 2.78 -5.64
CA GLY A 163 -15.70 2.15 -4.92
C GLY A 163 -16.54 1.15 -5.72
N LYS A 164 -16.12 0.81 -6.95
CA LYS A 164 -16.87 -0.13 -7.81
C LYS A 164 -16.47 -1.59 -7.53
N ALA A 165 -16.55 -2.00 -6.27
CA ALA A 165 -16.43 -3.37 -5.82
C ALA A 165 -17.64 -3.70 -4.94
N ASN A 166 -18.23 -4.87 -5.14
CA ASN A 166 -19.41 -5.35 -4.41
C ASN A 166 -19.15 -6.65 -3.63
N ARG A 167 -17.93 -7.15 -3.68
CA ARG A 167 -17.51 -8.34 -2.96
C ARG A 167 -16.17 -8.13 -2.28
N GLU A 168 -15.99 -8.76 -1.14
CA GLU A 168 -14.78 -8.73 -0.35
C GLU A 168 -14.39 -10.14 0.10
N CYS A 169 -13.12 -10.46 0.00
CA CYS A 169 -12.52 -11.58 0.71
C CYS A 169 -12.05 -11.08 2.09
N PRO A 170 -12.52 -11.65 3.22
CA PRO A 170 -12.07 -11.21 4.54
C PRO A 170 -10.56 -11.40 4.78
N ARG A 171 -9.89 -12.19 3.91
CA ARG A 171 -8.45 -12.43 3.98
C ARG A 171 -7.64 -11.50 3.07
N HIS A 172 -8.15 -11.23 1.86
CA HIS A 172 -7.40 -10.51 0.82
C HIS A 172 -7.95 -9.11 0.48
N GLY A 173 -9.12 -8.71 1.01
CA GLY A 173 -9.75 -7.44 0.70
C GLY A 173 -10.68 -7.48 -0.52
N LEU A 174 -10.85 -6.35 -1.20
CA LEU A 174 -11.79 -6.17 -2.29
C LEU A 174 -11.53 -7.13 -3.46
N LEU A 175 -12.62 -7.56 -4.09
CA LEU A 175 -12.60 -8.45 -5.25
C LEU A 175 -13.19 -7.74 -6.48
N TRP A 176 -12.58 -7.97 -7.64
CA TRP A 176 -13.10 -7.61 -8.96
C TRP A 176 -13.26 -8.87 -9.81
N PRO A 177 -13.98 -8.83 -10.95
CA PRO A 177 -14.31 -10.04 -11.72
C PRO A 177 -13.13 -10.91 -12.12
N GLU A 178 -11.99 -10.30 -12.43
CA GLU A 178 -10.77 -10.97 -12.87
C GLU A 178 -9.76 -11.23 -11.73
N ALA A 179 -10.18 -11.05 -10.46
CA ALA A 179 -9.30 -11.31 -9.32
C ALA A 179 -9.00 -12.80 -9.16
N ASP A 180 -7.75 -13.14 -8.90
CA ASP A 180 -7.29 -14.53 -8.68
C ASP A 180 -7.96 -15.19 -7.46
N CYS A 181 -8.45 -14.40 -6.53
CA CYS A 181 -9.12 -14.85 -5.33
C CYS A 181 -10.63 -14.90 -5.54
N ASN A 182 -11.25 -16.06 -5.28
CA ASN A 182 -12.71 -16.23 -5.29
C ASN A 182 -13.39 -15.82 -3.97
N GLY A 183 -12.61 -15.43 -2.96
CA GLY A 183 -13.08 -14.99 -1.64
C GLY A 183 -13.35 -16.11 -0.64
N ASN A 184 -13.18 -17.38 -1.02
CA ASN A 184 -13.44 -18.54 -0.16
C ASN A 184 -12.14 -19.28 0.14
N HIS A 185 -11.78 -19.39 1.42
CA HIS A 185 -10.57 -20.07 1.86
C HIS A 185 -10.82 -21.00 3.03
N THR A 186 -10.17 -22.16 2.99
CA THR A 186 -10.10 -23.07 4.13
C THR A 186 -9.11 -22.55 5.19
N LYS A 187 -9.19 -23.11 6.39
CA LYS A 187 -8.22 -22.82 7.46
C LYS A 187 -6.80 -23.16 7.01
N LYS A 188 -5.85 -22.25 7.27
CA LYS A 188 -4.44 -22.44 6.95
C LYS A 188 -3.58 -21.87 8.07
N GLY A 189 -2.93 -22.74 8.85
CA GLY A 189 -2.15 -22.32 10.02
C GLY A 189 -3.01 -21.54 11.03
N SER A 190 -2.62 -20.32 11.34
CA SER A 190 -3.38 -19.41 12.22
C SER A 190 -4.53 -18.68 11.54
N LEU A 191 -4.63 -18.75 10.21
CA LEU A 191 -5.68 -18.08 9.45
C LEU A 191 -6.95 -18.94 9.42
N GLU A 192 -8.04 -18.41 9.96
CA GLU A 192 -9.33 -19.08 9.97
C GLU A 192 -9.93 -19.21 8.57
N ALA A 193 -10.85 -20.19 8.42
CA ALA A 193 -11.63 -20.33 7.20
C ALA A 193 -12.51 -19.10 6.99
N VAL A 194 -12.57 -18.62 5.75
CA VAL A 194 -13.38 -17.44 5.39
C VAL A 194 -14.20 -17.70 4.15
N LYS A 195 -15.33 -17.01 4.05
CA LYS A 195 -16.18 -16.97 2.86
C LYS A 195 -16.27 -15.55 2.33
N VAL A 196 -16.43 -15.43 1.02
CA VAL A 196 -16.69 -14.16 0.35
C VAL A 196 -17.89 -13.46 1.01
N LYS A 197 -17.76 -12.15 1.17
CA LYS A 197 -18.85 -11.29 1.65
C LYS A 197 -19.31 -10.38 0.52
N GLU A 198 -20.62 -10.23 0.38
CA GLU A 198 -21.17 -9.12 -0.37
C GLU A 198 -21.08 -7.86 0.47
N ILE A 199 -20.64 -6.78 -0.15
CA ILE A 199 -20.48 -5.48 0.51
C ILE A 199 -21.25 -4.42 -0.28
N THR A 200 -21.72 -3.41 0.43
CA THR A 200 -22.16 -2.17 -0.22
C THR A 200 -20.97 -1.54 -0.92
N PRO A 201 -21.11 -1.02 -2.14
CA PRO A 201 -20.04 -0.31 -2.82
C PRO A 201 -19.44 0.76 -1.89
N ILE A 202 -18.12 0.75 -1.76
CA ILE A 202 -17.44 1.74 -0.94
C ILE A 202 -17.53 3.13 -1.59
N ARG A 203 -17.39 4.16 -0.76
CA ARG A 203 -17.42 5.54 -1.24
C ARG A 203 -16.24 5.81 -2.17
N PRO A 204 -16.45 6.47 -3.33
CA PRO A 204 -15.34 6.90 -4.17
C PRO A 204 -14.51 7.97 -3.47
N PRO A 205 -13.30 8.32 -3.98
CA PRO A 205 -12.49 9.39 -3.43
C PRO A 205 -13.29 10.70 -3.29
N ASP A 206 -13.26 11.30 -2.10
CA ASP A 206 -13.92 12.59 -1.82
C ASP A 206 -13.22 13.76 -2.49
N LEU A 207 -11.91 13.64 -2.71
CA LEU A 207 -11.08 14.70 -3.29
C LEU A 207 -10.02 14.09 -4.21
N ILE A 208 -9.92 14.64 -5.41
CA ILE A 208 -8.86 14.33 -6.37
C ILE A 208 -8.13 15.64 -6.68
N ILE A 209 -6.83 15.67 -6.39
CA ILE A 209 -5.97 16.83 -6.70
C ILE A 209 -5.04 16.42 -7.83
N GLN A 210 -5.16 17.11 -8.96
CA GLN A 210 -4.27 16.94 -10.10
C GLN A 210 -3.24 18.08 -10.10
N ASP A 211 -2.01 17.76 -9.76
CA ASP A 211 -0.86 18.64 -9.93
C ASP A 211 -0.30 18.50 -11.34
N GLU A 212 0.44 19.52 -11.82
CA GLU A 212 1.06 19.52 -13.14
C GLU A 212 0.05 19.18 -14.28
N PHE A 213 -1.15 19.77 -14.23
CA PHE A 213 -2.26 19.47 -15.14
C PHE A 213 -1.89 19.59 -16.63
N HIS A 214 -0.92 20.47 -16.95
CA HIS A 214 -0.41 20.63 -18.31
C HIS A 214 0.22 19.35 -18.90
N LEU A 215 0.63 18.39 -18.07
CA LEU A 215 1.19 17.11 -18.54
C LEU A 215 0.14 16.21 -19.19
N ILE A 216 -1.14 16.42 -18.91
CA ILE A 216 -2.24 15.62 -19.48
C ILE A 216 -3.12 16.43 -20.44
N SER A 217 -3.00 17.75 -20.47
CA SER A 217 -3.77 18.65 -21.34
C SER A 217 -3.02 19.13 -22.57
N GLY A 218 -1.77 18.74 -22.75
CA GLY A 218 -0.93 19.12 -23.88
C GLY A 218 -0.84 18.05 -24.99
N PRO A 219 -0.01 18.28 -26.02
CA PRO A 219 0.19 17.33 -27.12
C PRO A 219 0.66 15.93 -26.70
N LEU A 220 1.11 15.76 -25.47
CA LEU A 220 1.50 14.48 -24.88
C LEU A 220 0.35 13.79 -24.12
N GLY A 221 -0.79 14.46 -23.96
CA GLY A 221 -1.97 13.97 -23.25
C GLY A 221 -3.16 13.71 -24.17
N THR A 222 -3.00 13.85 -25.46
CA THR A 222 -4.00 13.53 -26.49
C THR A 222 -3.73 12.19 -27.13
#